data_f6704ad8b329afe925e09889b05af9b0
#
_entry.id   f6704ad8b329afe925e09889b05af9b0
#
_cell.length_a   1.000
_cell.length_b   1.000
_cell.length_c   1.000
_cell.angle_alpha   90.00
_cell.angle_beta   90.00
_cell.angle_gamma   90.00
#
_symmetry.space_group_name_H-M   'P 1'
#
loop_
_entity.id
_entity.type
_entity.pdbx_description
1 polymer ?
#
loop_
_entity_poly.entity_id
_entity_poly.type
_entity_poly.pdbx_seq_one_letter_code
_entity_poly.pdbx_strand_id
1 'polypeptide(L)'
;MEFRGSSLADLRAFPEQARRESGHQIDQVQQGVERDDWKPMPSIGPGVQEIRVRDASGAFRVVYVAKFARAIYVLHCFQKKTQKTSRADLAMAGKRYQELIKELR
;
A
#
# COMPACT_ATOMS: atom_id res chain seq x y z
N MET A 1 9.13 -5.26 7.90
CA MET A 1 8.22 -4.94 6.77
C MET A 1 8.45 -5.92 5.64
N GLU A 2 7.39 -6.36 5.00
CA GLU A 2 7.48 -7.28 3.88
C GLU A 2 6.68 -6.74 2.70
N PHE A 3 7.27 -6.79 1.50
CA PHE A 3 6.61 -6.38 0.26
C PHE A 3 6.14 -7.64 -0.48
N ARG A 4 4.86 -7.71 -0.77
CA ARG A 4 4.26 -8.88 -1.44
C ARG A 4 4.28 -8.70 -2.95
N GLY A 5 4.53 -9.79 -3.67
CA GLY A 5 4.55 -9.76 -5.13
C GLY A 5 5.53 -8.73 -5.67
N SER A 6 5.09 -7.96 -6.66
CA SER A 6 5.90 -6.91 -7.28
C SER A 6 5.83 -5.56 -6.57
N SER A 7 5.23 -5.48 -5.37
CA SER A 7 4.94 -4.19 -4.74
C SER A 7 6.19 -3.34 -4.50
N LEU A 8 7.32 -3.93 -4.14
CA LEU A 8 8.56 -3.18 -3.95
C LEU A 8 9.10 -2.64 -5.27
N ALA A 9 9.10 -3.46 -6.32
CA ALA A 9 9.52 -3.01 -7.64
C ALA A 9 8.63 -1.89 -8.15
N ASP A 10 7.33 -1.99 -7.92
CA ASP A 10 6.37 -0.96 -8.31
C ASP A 10 6.59 0.35 -7.55
N LEU A 11 6.87 0.26 -6.25
CA LEU A 11 7.22 1.43 -5.44
C LEU A 11 8.49 2.10 -5.96
N ARG A 12 9.51 1.30 -6.28
CA ARG A 12 10.79 1.82 -6.79
C ARG A 12 10.64 2.47 -8.16
N ALA A 13 9.61 2.12 -8.91
CA ALA A 13 9.32 2.71 -10.21
C ALA A 13 8.57 4.06 -10.12
N PHE A 14 8.14 4.46 -8.94
CA PHE A 14 7.52 5.78 -8.76
C PHE A 14 8.53 6.88 -9.09
N PRO A 15 8.08 8.05 -9.57
CA PRO A 15 8.95 9.22 -9.67
C PRO A 15 9.61 9.52 -8.32
N GLU A 16 10.79 10.10 -8.35
CA GLU A 16 11.64 10.24 -7.17
C GLU A 16 10.92 10.83 -5.95
N GLN A 17 10.22 11.94 -6.14
CA GLN A 17 9.56 12.60 -5.03
C GLN A 17 8.43 11.74 -4.43
N ALA A 18 7.61 11.13 -5.29
CA ALA A 18 6.54 10.23 -4.85
C ALA A 18 7.10 9.01 -4.14
N ARG A 19 8.22 8.46 -4.66
CA ARG A 19 8.89 7.31 -4.05
C ARG A 19 9.41 7.65 -2.65
N ARG A 20 10.06 8.80 -2.49
CA ARG A 20 10.58 9.24 -1.19
C ARG A 20 9.46 9.46 -0.19
N GLU A 21 8.40 10.13 -0.60
CA GLU A 21 7.27 10.40 0.28
C GLU A 21 6.56 9.11 0.68
N SER A 22 6.35 8.20 -0.27
CA SER A 22 5.75 6.91 0.03
C SER A 22 6.58 6.11 1.03
N GLY A 23 7.89 6.08 0.83
CA GLY A 23 8.81 5.42 1.75
C GLY A 23 8.77 6.03 3.14
N HIS A 24 8.71 7.37 3.23
CA HIS A 24 8.59 8.06 4.50
C HIS A 24 7.31 7.70 5.23
N GLN A 25 6.18 7.68 4.53
CA GLN A 25 4.89 7.32 5.12
C GLN A 25 4.88 5.86 5.62
N ILE A 26 5.45 4.95 4.86
CA ILE A 26 5.59 3.55 5.27
C ILE A 26 6.43 3.45 6.54
N ASP A 27 7.53 4.19 6.61
CA ASP A 27 8.40 4.22 7.78
C ASP A 27 7.65 4.74 9.01
N GLN A 28 6.83 5.77 8.85
CA GLN A 28 5.98 6.29 9.93
C GLN A 28 5.04 5.21 10.45
N VAL A 29 4.43 4.43 9.56
CA VAL A 29 3.56 3.31 9.95
C VAL A 29 4.34 2.30 10.79
N GLN A 30 5.56 1.96 10.39
CA GLN A 30 6.40 1.03 11.15
C GLN A 30 6.73 1.53 12.55
N GLN A 31 6.89 2.83 12.69
CA GLN A 31 7.21 3.44 13.98
C GLN A 31 5.99 3.74 14.84
N GLY A 32 4.79 3.44 14.34
CA GLY A 32 3.55 3.75 15.04
C GLY A 32 3.20 5.23 15.01
N VAL A 33 3.82 5.99 14.13
CA VAL A 33 3.57 7.43 13.98
C VAL A 33 2.42 7.64 12.99
N GLU A 34 1.63 8.67 13.20
CA GLU A 34 0.48 8.99 12.35
C GLU A 34 0.92 9.29 10.91
N ARG A 35 0.14 8.81 9.93
CA ARG A 35 0.34 9.10 8.51
C ARG A 35 -0.38 10.38 8.15
N ASP A 36 0.11 11.05 7.07
CA ASP A 36 -0.47 12.33 6.66
C ASP A 36 -1.84 12.15 5.99
N ASP A 37 -1.95 11.25 5.02
CA ASP A 37 -3.20 11.01 4.30
C ASP A 37 -3.38 9.51 4.07
N TRP A 38 -4.44 8.95 4.63
CA TRP A 38 -4.70 7.53 4.55
C TRP A 38 -6.17 7.24 4.74
N LYS A 39 -6.61 6.03 4.35
CA LYS A 39 -7.95 5.57 4.65
C LYS A 39 -7.97 4.04 4.79
N PRO A 40 -8.95 3.50 5.53
CA PRO A 40 -9.14 2.05 5.55
C PRO A 40 -9.70 1.55 4.22
N MET A 41 -9.38 0.30 3.88
CA MET A 41 -9.83 -0.36 2.66
C MET A 41 -10.51 -1.69 3.01
N PRO A 42 -11.68 -1.64 3.68
CA PRO A 42 -12.34 -2.86 4.16
C PRO A 42 -12.80 -3.77 3.03
N SER A 43 -13.02 -3.24 1.84
CA SER A 43 -13.41 -4.05 0.68
C SER A 43 -12.32 -5.04 0.24
N ILE A 44 -11.06 -4.75 0.57
CA ILE A 44 -9.95 -5.66 0.28
C ILE A 44 -9.85 -6.71 1.40
N GLY A 45 -9.92 -6.26 2.64
CA GLY A 45 -9.88 -7.15 3.78
C GLY A 45 -9.79 -6.40 5.10
N PRO A 46 -10.08 -7.07 6.22
CA PRO A 46 -9.95 -6.45 7.54
C PRO A 46 -8.52 -6.00 7.83
N GLY A 47 -8.36 -4.78 8.31
CA GLY A 47 -7.05 -4.24 8.66
C GLY A 47 -6.26 -3.69 7.50
N VAL A 48 -6.78 -3.78 6.28
CA VAL A 48 -6.11 -3.21 5.10
C VAL A 48 -6.31 -1.71 5.07
N GLN A 49 -5.25 -0.97 4.79
CA GLN A 49 -5.25 0.49 4.73
C GLN A 49 -4.52 0.96 3.48
N GLU A 50 -4.81 2.18 3.08
CA GLU A 50 -4.22 2.81 1.89
C GLU A 50 -3.56 4.13 2.30
N ILE A 51 -2.27 4.27 2.01
CA ILE A 51 -1.57 5.54 2.11
C ILE A 51 -1.73 6.27 0.78
N ARG A 52 -2.00 7.55 0.85
CA ARG A 52 -2.18 8.42 -0.32
C ARG A 52 -1.03 9.41 -0.39
N VAL A 53 -0.39 9.47 -1.55
CA VAL A 53 0.69 10.42 -1.83
C VAL A 53 0.35 11.16 -3.11
N ARG A 54 0.54 12.47 -3.10
CA ARG A 54 0.28 13.29 -4.28
C ARG A 54 1.43 14.28 -4.48
N ASP A 55 1.87 14.40 -5.71
CA ASP A 55 2.85 15.41 -6.10
C ASP A 55 2.55 15.91 -7.53
N ALA A 56 3.48 16.66 -8.11
CA ALA A 56 3.32 17.22 -9.46
C ALA A 56 3.16 16.14 -10.54
N SER A 57 3.67 14.93 -10.31
CA SER A 57 3.58 13.83 -11.28
C SER A 57 2.30 13.02 -11.16
N GLY A 58 1.49 13.24 -10.12
CA GLY A 58 0.20 12.59 -9.97
C GLY A 58 -0.11 12.10 -8.58
N ALA A 59 -1.06 11.17 -8.52
CA ALA A 59 -1.54 10.57 -7.29
C ALA A 59 -1.04 9.13 -7.20
N PHE A 60 -0.51 8.76 -6.03
CA PHE A 60 0.09 7.45 -5.78
C PHE A 60 -0.54 6.81 -4.56
N ARG A 61 -0.60 5.49 -4.54
CA ARG A 61 -1.22 4.73 -3.47
C ARG A 61 -0.31 3.60 -3.02
N VAL A 62 -0.27 3.38 -1.71
CA VAL A 62 0.38 2.23 -1.10
C VAL A 62 -0.66 1.50 -0.26
N VAL A 63 -1.00 0.29 -0.64
CA VAL A 63 -1.98 -0.54 0.07
C VAL A 63 -1.20 -1.51 0.95
N TYR A 64 -1.51 -1.51 2.24
CA TYR A 64 -0.80 -2.34 3.21
C TYR A 64 -1.74 -2.87 4.29
N VAL A 65 -1.27 -3.86 5.03
CA VAL A 65 -1.96 -4.36 6.20
C VAL A 65 -0.98 -4.46 7.37
N ALA A 66 -1.39 -3.98 8.53
CA ALA A 66 -0.58 -3.98 9.76
C ALA A 66 -1.26 -4.77 10.87
N LYS A 67 -2.26 -5.59 10.52
CA LYS A 67 -3.09 -6.33 11.48
C LYS A 67 -2.35 -7.50 12.14
N PHE A 68 -1.34 -8.06 11.47
CA PHE A 68 -0.75 -9.32 11.86
C PHE A 68 0.52 -9.10 12.69
N ALA A 69 0.35 -9.21 14.00
CA ALA A 69 1.43 -9.26 15.00
C ALA A 69 2.50 -8.17 14.81
N ARG A 70 3.65 -8.54 14.30
CA ARG A 70 4.84 -7.66 14.30
C ARG A 70 5.26 -7.18 12.93
N ALA A 71 4.48 -7.46 11.90
CA ALA A 71 4.89 -7.15 10.56
C ALA A 71 3.87 -6.28 9.84
N ILE A 72 4.38 -5.43 8.98
CA ILE A 72 3.60 -4.67 8.03
C ILE A 72 3.82 -5.31 6.68
N TYR A 73 2.74 -5.63 5.97
CA TYR A 73 2.79 -6.25 4.67
C TYR A 73 2.28 -5.27 3.63
N VAL A 74 3.15 -4.85 2.72
CA VAL A 74 2.76 -3.99 1.61
C VAL A 74 2.22 -4.88 0.49
N LEU A 75 0.96 -4.68 0.14
CA LEU A 75 0.25 -5.52 -0.81
C LEU A 75 0.38 -5.02 -2.24
N HIS A 76 0.31 -3.70 -2.45
CA HIS A 76 0.29 -3.14 -3.80
C HIS A 76 0.67 -1.66 -3.75
N CYS A 77 1.48 -1.23 -4.72
CA CYS A 77 1.87 0.16 -4.91
C CYS A 77 1.55 0.54 -6.35
N PHE A 78 0.87 1.67 -6.56
CA PHE A 78 0.45 2.03 -7.92
C PHE A 78 0.20 3.53 -8.04
N GLN A 79 0.29 4.03 -9.28
CA GLN A 79 -0.14 5.38 -9.61
C GLN A 79 -1.63 5.35 -9.93
N LYS A 80 -2.40 6.17 -9.25
CA LYS A 80 -3.83 6.27 -9.49
C LYS A 80 -4.09 7.25 -10.64
N LYS A 81 -4.63 6.75 -11.75
CA LYS A 81 -4.85 7.54 -12.97
C LYS A 81 -6.30 7.90 -13.21
N THR A 82 -7.22 7.39 -12.40
CA THR A 82 -8.66 7.63 -12.52
C THR A 82 -9.21 8.06 -11.16
N GLN A 83 -10.44 8.61 -11.14
CA GLN A 83 -11.05 9.04 -9.88
C GLN A 83 -11.24 7.88 -8.91
N LYS A 84 -11.63 6.72 -9.43
CA LYS A 84 -11.77 5.50 -8.62
C LYS A 84 -10.55 4.62 -8.82
N THR A 85 -10.18 3.88 -7.79
CA THR A 85 -9.15 2.84 -7.93
C THR A 85 -9.61 1.82 -8.96
N SER A 86 -8.72 1.47 -9.90
CA SER A 86 -9.07 0.55 -10.97
C SER A 86 -9.39 -0.83 -10.41
N ARG A 87 -10.21 -1.60 -11.16
CA ARG A 87 -10.52 -2.98 -10.80
C ARG A 87 -9.26 -3.84 -10.76
N ALA A 88 -8.32 -3.59 -11.67
CA ALA A 88 -7.05 -4.33 -11.72
C ALA A 88 -6.24 -4.11 -10.45
N ASP A 89 -6.16 -2.86 -9.96
CA ASP A 89 -5.42 -2.56 -8.73
C ASP A 89 -6.11 -3.15 -7.51
N LEU A 90 -7.43 -3.06 -7.42
CA LEU A 90 -8.19 -3.68 -6.33
C LEU A 90 -8.03 -5.19 -6.33
N ALA A 91 -8.12 -5.81 -7.52
CA ALA A 91 -7.98 -7.26 -7.65
C ALA A 91 -6.57 -7.73 -7.25
N MET A 92 -5.55 -6.99 -7.64
CA MET A 92 -4.17 -7.32 -7.30
C MET A 92 -3.94 -7.25 -5.79
N ALA A 93 -4.41 -6.18 -5.15
CA ALA A 93 -4.31 -6.04 -3.70
C ALA A 93 -5.07 -7.15 -2.98
N GLY A 94 -6.28 -7.44 -3.43
CA GLY A 94 -7.11 -8.50 -2.86
C GLY A 94 -6.49 -9.88 -3.00
N LYS A 95 -5.92 -10.18 -4.17
CA LYS A 95 -5.24 -11.46 -4.41
C LYS A 95 -4.06 -11.63 -3.45
N ARG A 96 -3.24 -10.61 -3.32
CA ARG A 96 -2.07 -10.67 -2.43
C ARG A 96 -2.47 -10.76 -0.96
N TYR A 97 -3.57 -10.11 -0.59
CA TYR A 97 -4.12 -10.24 0.74
C TYR A 97 -4.53 -11.69 1.03
N GLN A 98 -5.26 -12.32 0.10
CA GLN A 98 -5.70 -13.71 0.26
C GLN A 98 -4.52 -14.68 0.33
N GLU A 99 -3.51 -14.47 -0.48
CA GLU A 99 -2.28 -15.28 -0.43
C GLU A 99 -1.60 -15.15 0.92
N LEU A 100 -1.52 -13.92 1.46
CA LEU A 100 -0.93 -13.67 2.78
C LEU A 100 -1.71 -14.38 3.89
N ILE A 101 -3.04 -14.29 3.87
CA ILE A 101 -3.89 -14.94 4.86
C ILE A 101 -3.65 -16.46 4.88
N LYS A 102 -3.53 -17.07 3.70
CA LYS A 102 -3.25 -18.50 3.61
C LYS A 102 -1.90 -18.86 4.21
N GLU A 103 -0.87 -18.04 3.98
CA GLU A 103 0.46 -18.27 4.52
C GLU A 103 0.52 -18.13 6.04
N LEU A 104 -0.30 -17.25 6.62
CA LEU A 104 -0.27 -16.97 8.05
C LEU A 104 -1.15 -17.91 8.88
N ARG A 105 -1.86 -18.81 8.25
CA ARG A 105 -2.68 -19.83 8.94
C ARG A 105 -1.83 -20.96 9.52
#